data_de8a1dc328cb818879005fb36f42f369
#
_entry.id   de8a1dc328cb818879005fb36f42f369
#
_cell.length_a   1.000
_cell.length_b   1.000
_cell.length_c   1.000
_cell.angle_alpha   90.00
_cell.angle_beta   90.00
_cell.angle_gamma   90.00
#
_symmetry.space_group_name_H-M   'P 1'
#
loop_
_entity.id
_entity.type
_entity.pdbx_description
1 polymer ?
#
loop_
_entity_poly.entity_id
_entity_poly.type
_entity_poly.pdbx_seq_one_letter_code
_entity_poly.pdbx_strand_id
1 'polypeptide(L)'
;MMSSMLERKRSKLITMLDLLFINLGLKNISPFQTELGRAYAAPFPDKSYKMGPRAMPSQVPTMPDDPSLEAQKKAWDFFETFEKPFLCAFSDNDPVTRGADRQFLKVVPGAQGQPHTSVERGGHFIQEEKPEEISSIISSFIKST
;
A
#
# COMPACT_ATOMS: atom_id res chain seq x y z
N MET A 1 -22.19 -13.97 -13.96
CA MET A 1 -21.95 -13.28 -12.68
C MET A 1 -20.45 -13.09 -12.36
N MET A 2 -19.59 -14.10 -12.53
CA MET A 2 -18.14 -14.01 -12.32
C MET A 2 -17.42 -13.05 -13.30
N SER A 3 -17.85 -12.96 -14.56
CA SER A 3 -17.28 -12.08 -15.58
C SER A 3 -17.45 -10.58 -15.24
N SER A 4 -18.62 -10.17 -14.77
CA SER A 4 -18.90 -8.76 -14.43
C SER A 4 -18.13 -8.27 -13.18
N MET A 5 -17.79 -9.19 -12.28
CA MET A 5 -17.01 -8.91 -11.06
C MET A 5 -15.52 -8.71 -11.40
N LEU A 6 -14.99 -9.56 -12.28
CA LEU A 6 -13.63 -9.42 -12.80
C LEU A 6 -13.45 -8.13 -13.62
N GLU A 7 -14.44 -7.74 -14.40
CA GLU A 7 -14.44 -6.48 -15.15
C GLU A 7 -14.48 -5.25 -14.24
N ARG A 8 -15.28 -5.28 -13.16
CA ARG A 8 -15.32 -4.20 -12.15
C ARG A 8 -14.00 -4.08 -11.38
N LYS A 9 -13.38 -5.19 -10.96
CA LYS A 9 -12.07 -5.19 -10.31
C LYS A 9 -10.99 -4.68 -11.27
N ARG A 10 -11.03 -5.07 -12.53
CA ARG A 10 -10.13 -4.60 -13.57
C ARG A 10 -10.27 -3.09 -13.81
N SER A 11 -11.49 -2.58 -13.85
CA SER A 11 -11.76 -1.14 -14.00
C SER A 11 -11.25 -0.32 -12.81
N LYS A 12 -11.49 -0.77 -11.57
CA LYS A 12 -10.97 -0.10 -10.37
C LYS A 12 -9.44 -0.11 -10.29
N LEU A 13 -8.82 -1.23 -10.67
CA LEU A 13 -7.37 -1.35 -10.71
C LEU A 13 -6.76 -0.40 -11.74
N ILE A 14 -7.33 -0.30 -12.94
CA ILE A 14 -6.91 0.64 -13.97
C ILE A 14 -7.03 2.07 -13.45
N THR A 15 -8.17 2.44 -12.84
CA THR A 15 -8.37 3.77 -12.27
C THR A 15 -7.36 4.08 -11.15
N MET A 16 -7.04 3.12 -10.30
CA MET A 16 -6.04 3.28 -9.23
C MET A 16 -4.63 3.47 -9.80
N LEU A 17 -4.26 2.71 -10.81
CA LEU A 17 -2.99 2.87 -11.52
C LEU A 17 -2.93 4.20 -12.26
N ASP A 18 -4.01 4.62 -12.93
CA ASP A 18 -4.10 5.91 -13.61
C ASP A 18 -3.95 7.08 -12.62
N LEU A 19 -4.58 7.01 -11.45
CA LEU A 19 -4.42 8.00 -10.38
C LEU A 19 -2.98 8.04 -9.85
N LEU A 20 -2.34 6.88 -9.71
CA LEU A 20 -0.95 6.79 -9.32
C LEU A 20 -0.04 7.47 -10.35
N PHE A 21 -0.25 7.21 -11.65
CA PHE A 21 0.52 7.81 -12.73
C PHE A 21 0.26 9.32 -12.89
N ILE A 22 -0.98 9.76 -12.68
CA ILE A 22 -1.34 11.17 -12.67
C ILE A 22 -0.60 11.90 -11.55
N ASN A 23 -0.52 11.30 -10.36
CA ASN A 23 0.15 11.89 -9.21
C ASN A 23 1.68 11.96 -9.38
N LEU A 24 2.27 10.99 -10.10
CA LEU A 24 3.69 10.99 -10.46
C LEU A 24 4.04 11.92 -11.64
N GLY A 25 3.09 12.71 -12.17
CA GLY A 25 3.30 13.60 -13.31
C GLY A 25 3.55 12.90 -14.66
N LEU A 26 3.32 11.59 -14.73
CA LEU A 26 3.64 10.72 -15.87
C LEU A 26 2.48 10.57 -16.88
N LYS A 27 1.64 11.58 -17.02
CA LYS A 27 0.39 11.54 -17.83
C LYS A 27 0.54 11.06 -19.28
N ASN A 28 1.74 11.10 -19.84
CA ASN A 28 1.98 10.79 -21.26
C ASN A 28 3.15 9.83 -21.51
N ILE A 29 3.71 9.23 -20.45
CA ILE A 29 4.86 8.32 -20.58
C ILE A 29 4.40 6.94 -20.10
N SER A 30 4.54 5.93 -20.96
CA SER A 30 4.35 4.55 -20.50
C SER A 30 5.32 4.29 -19.34
N PRO A 31 4.83 3.94 -18.15
CA PRO A 31 5.69 3.76 -16.97
C PRO A 31 6.80 2.74 -17.21
N PHE A 32 6.56 1.79 -18.11
CA PHE A 32 7.56 0.78 -18.50
C PHE A 32 8.69 1.30 -19.39
N GLN A 33 8.56 2.53 -19.91
CA GLN A 33 9.60 3.17 -20.74
C GLN A 33 10.53 4.07 -19.94
N THR A 34 10.18 4.39 -18.69
CA THR A 34 11.06 5.14 -17.79
C THR A 34 12.18 4.25 -17.26
N GLU A 35 13.27 4.85 -16.79
CA GLU A 35 14.36 4.14 -16.12
C GLU A 35 13.84 3.38 -14.89
N LEU A 36 13.04 4.04 -14.07
CA LEU A 36 12.37 3.44 -12.91
C LEU A 36 11.49 2.25 -13.31
N GLY A 37 10.67 2.40 -14.35
CA GLY A 37 9.83 1.31 -14.86
C GLY A 37 10.63 0.11 -15.37
N ARG A 38 11.80 0.37 -15.99
CA ARG A 38 12.73 -0.70 -16.39
C ARG A 38 13.36 -1.38 -15.18
N ALA A 39 13.74 -0.64 -14.14
CA ALA A 39 14.27 -1.19 -12.90
C ALA A 39 13.26 -2.11 -12.22
N TYR A 40 11.99 -1.69 -12.09
CA TYR A 40 10.93 -2.54 -11.55
C TYR A 40 10.61 -3.76 -12.43
N ALA A 41 10.82 -3.68 -13.73
CA ALA A 41 10.59 -4.79 -14.63
C ALA A 41 11.78 -5.78 -14.69
N ALA A 42 12.98 -5.36 -14.31
CA ALA A 42 14.22 -6.16 -14.44
C ALA A 42 14.18 -7.54 -13.79
N PRO A 43 13.54 -7.76 -12.61
CA PRO A 43 13.43 -9.08 -12.00
C PRO A 43 12.52 -10.06 -12.77
N PHE A 44 11.78 -9.59 -13.77
CA PHE A 44 10.78 -10.38 -14.49
C PHE A 44 11.23 -10.62 -15.94
N PRO A 45 11.80 -11.79 -16.27
CA PRO A 45 12.27 -12.10 -17.63
C PRO A 45 11.18 -11.95 -18.70
N ASP A 46 9.94 -12.33 -18.36
CA ASP A 46 8.78 -12.20 -19.24
C ASP A 46 7.46 -12.04 -18.43
N LYS A 47 6.32 -12.01 -19.14
CA LYS A 47 5.00 -11.82 -18.55
C LYS A 47 4.54 -12.94 -17.61
N SER A 48 5.07 -14.15 -17.74
CA SER A 48 4.68 -15.30 -16.89
C SER A 48 5.19 -15.13 -15.46
N TYR A 49 6.34 -14.49 -15.29
CA TYR A 49 6.90 -14.19 -13.97
C TYR A 49 6.15 -13.07 -13.22
N LYS A 50 5.25 -12.34 -13.90
CA LYS A 50 4.46 -11.25 -13.32
C LYS A 50 3.10 -11.70 -12.73
N MET A 51 2.86 -12.99 -12.57
CA MET A 51 1.60 -13.51 -12.04
C MET A 51 1.35 -13.07 -10.60
N GLY A 52 2.37 -13.07 -9.73
CA GLY A 52 2.28 -12.61 -8.36
C GLY A 52 1.84 -11.14 -8.27
N PRO A 53 2.62 -10.18 -8.81
CA PRO A 53 2.24 -8.77 -8.84
C PRO A 53 0.85 -8.50 -9.42
N ARG A 54 0.42 -9.27 -10.42
CA ARG A 54 -0.92 -9.13 -11.01
C ARG A 54 -2.05 -9.65 -10.12
N ALA A 55 -1.77 -10.69 -9.32
CA ALA A 55 -2.76 -11.27 -8.43
C ALA A 55 -2.94 -10.44 -7.15
N MET A 56 -1.90 -9.76 -6.64
CA MET A 56 -1.94 -9.03 -5.37
C MET A 56 -3.08 -8.01 -5.28
N PRO A 57 -3.30 -7.11 -6.26
CA PRO A 57 -4.39 -6.15 -6.17
C PRO A 57 -5.78 -6.78 -6.09
N SER A 58 -5.94 -7.98 -6.67
CA SER A 58 -7.21 -8.71 -6.61
C SER A 58 -7.50 -9.33 -5.25
N GLN A 59 -6.50 -9.39 -4.35
CA GLN A 59 -6.67 -9.87 -2.98
C GLN A 59 -7.20 -8.79 -2.03
N VAL A 60 -7.17 -7.52 -2.43
CA VAL A 60 -7.77 -6.43 -1.65
C VAL A 60 -9.29 -6.57 -1.70
N PRO A 61 -9.99 -6.82 -0.59
CA PRO A 61 -11.44 -6.98 -0.59
C PRO A 61 -12.11 -5.62 -0.81
N THR A 62 -12.81 -5.53 -1.92
CA THR A 62 -13.53 -4.31 -2.33
C THR A 62 -15.04 -4.52 -2.46
N MET A 63 -15.49 -5.78 -2.35
CA MET A 63 -16.88 -6.16 -2.48
C MET A 63 -17.26 -7.10 -1.32
N PRO A 64 -18.55 -7.13 -0.91
CA PRO A 64 -18.99 -7.97 0.21
C PRO A 64 -18.81 -9.49 0.01
N ASP A 65 -18.66 -9.91 -1.24
CA ASP A 65 -18.48 -11.31 -1.64
C ASP A 65 -17.04 -11.65 -2.05
N ASP A 66 -16.07 -10.78 -1.73
CA ASP A 66 -14.67 -11.04 -2.02
C ASP A 66 -14.13 -12.21 -1.17
N PRO A 67 -13.46 -13.21 -1.80
CA PRO A 67 -12.94 -14.38 -1.08
C PRO A 67 -11.93 -14.04 0.03
N SER A 68 -11.22 -12.91 -0.10
CA SER A 68 -10.23 -12.43 0.87
C SER A 68 -10.84 -11.70 2.08
N LEU A 69 -12.14 -11.40 2.05
CA LEU A 69 -12.81 -10.62 3.10
C LEU A 69 -12.71 -11.28 4.49
N GLU A 70 -12.92 -12.58 4.56
CA GLU A 70 -12.85 -13.32 5.85
C GLU A 70 -11.42 -13.33 6.43
N ALA A 71 -10.40 -13.43 5.58
CA ALA A 71 -9.02 -13.34 6.03
C ALA A 71 -8.69 -11.93 6.55
N GLN A 72 -9.23 -10.89 5.90
CA GLN A 72 -9.06 -9.52 6.36
C GLN A 72 -9.77 -9.24 7.69
N LYS A 73 -10.99 -9.75 7.89
CA LYS A 73 -11.68 -9.64 9.18
C LYS A 73 -10.85 -10.24 10.31
N LYS A 74 -10.35 -11.47 10.12
CA LYS A 74 -9.47 -12.12 11.09
C LYS A 74 -8.19 -11.33 11.38
N ALA A 75 -7.64 -10.66 10.39
CA ALA A 75 -6.49 -9.77 10.59
C ALA A 75 -6.86 -8.55 11.47
N TRP A 76 -8.05 -7.98 11.29
CA TRP A 76 -8.52 -6.90 12.16
C TRP A 76 -8.81 -7.39 13.58
N ASP A 77 -9.44 -8.56 13.75
CA ASP A 77 -9.64 -9.17 15.07
C ASP A 77 -8.31 -9.38 15.82
N PHE A 78 -7.26 -9.78 15.08
CA PHE A 78 -5.91 -9.88 15.63
C PHE A 78 -5.34 -8.52 16.04
N PHE A 79 -5.49 -7.48 15.21
CA PHE A 79 -5.02 -6.15 15.54
C PHE A 79 -5.69 -5.54 16.76
N GLU A 80 -6.95 -5.87 17.05
CA GLU A 80 -7.66 -5.45 18.26
C GLU A 80 -7.02 -5.96 19.56
N THR A 81 -6.21 -7.01 19.48
CA THR A 81 -5.52 -7.64 20.63
C THR A 81 -4.01 -7.48 20.57
N PHE A 82 -3.47 -6.73 19.60
CA PHE A 82 -2.04 -6.60 19.39
C PHE A 82 -1.43 -5.54 20.33
N GLU A 83 -0.73 -5.98 21.37
CA GLU A 83 -0.15 -5.12 22.43
C GLU A 83 1.31 -4.74 22.21
N LYS A 84 2.02 -5.42 21.26
CA LYS A 84 3.42 -5.05 20.98
C LYS A 84 3.51 -3.67 20.35
N PRO A 85 4.63 -2.95 20.55
CA PRO A 85 4.83 -1.62 19.94
C PRO A 85 4.47 -1.60 18.46
N PHE A 86 3.59 -0.69 18.07
CA PHE A 86 3.06 -0.58 16.72
C PHE A 86 3.16 0.86 16.22
N LEU A 87 4.04 1.12 15.27
CA LEU A 87 4.26 2.45 14.71
C LEU A 87 3.43 2.67 13.44
N CYS A 88 2.76 3.79 13.34
CA CYS A 88 2.21 4.32 12.09
C CYS A 88 3.10 5.44 11.56
N ALA A 89 3.56 5.27 10.32
CA ALA A 89 4.31 6.27 9.56
C ALA A 89 3.74 6.34 8.13
N PHE A 90 2.68 7.10 7.96
CA PHE A 90 1.98 7.23 6.68
C PHE A 90 2.34 8.54 5.99
N SER A 91 2.30 8.56 4.67
CA SER A 91 2.47 9.82 3.93
C SER A 91 1.16 10.61 3.84
N ASP A 92 1.30 11.93 3.86
CA ASP A 92 0.17 12.87 3.82
C ASP A 92 -0.38 13.09 2.40
N ASN A 93 0.41 12.74 1.37
CA ASN A 93 0.08 12.95 -0.03
C ASN A 93 -0.13 11.64 -0.83
N ASP A 94 -0.30 10.51 -0.14
CA ASP A 94 -0.64 9.24 -0.78
C ASP A 94 -2.12 9.21 -1.20
N PRO A 95 -2.45 9.11 -2.49
CA PRO A 95 -3.84 9.09 -2.95
C PRO A 95 -4.57 7.78 -2.62
N VAL A 96 -3.85 6.74 -2.20
CA VAL A 96 -4.40 5.38 -1.97
C VAL A 96 -4.62 5.12 -0.48
N THR A 97 -3.62 5.39 0.36
CA THR A 97 -3.63 4.99 1.78
C THR A 97 -3.65 6.15 2.77
N ARG A 98 -3.65 7.41 2.31
CA ARG A 98 -3.72 8.57 3.21
C ARG A 98 -4.89 8.48 4.17
N GLY A 99 -4.60 8.58 5.46
CA GLY A 99 -5.61 8.54 6.53
C GLY A 99 -6.00 7.13 6.98
N ALA A 100 -5.42 6.06 6.40
CA ALA A 100 -5.62 4.70 6.88
C ALA A 100 -4.97 4.44 8.26
N ASP A 101 -3.96 5.22 8.61
CA ASP A 101 -3.36 5.26 9.95
C ASP A 101 -4.39 5.42 11.07
N ARG A 102 -5.42 6.24 10.85
CA ARG A 102 -6.47 6.53 11.85
C ARG A 102 -7.17 5.28 12.35
N GLN A 103 -7.38 4.30 11.49
CA GLN A 103 -8.00 3.04 11.87
C GLN A 103 -7.08 2.23 12.78
N PHE A 104 -5.79 2.14 12.46
CA PHE A 104 -4.80 1.45 13.29
C PHE A 104 -4.65 2.15 14.65
N LEU A 105 -4.54 3.47 14.67
CA LEU A 105 -4.42 4.26 15.89
C LEU A 105 -5.61 4.08 16.83
N LYS A 106 -6.80 3.84 16.28
CA LYS A 106 -8.03 3.62 17.06
C LYS A 106 -8.12 2.20 17.61
N VAL A 107 -7.66 1.20 16.86
CA VAL A 107 -7.99 -0.21 17.09
C VAL A 107 -6.84 -0.95 17.78
N VAL A 108 -5.58 -0.63 17.46
CA VAL A 108 -4.41 -1.40 17.91
C VAL A 108 -3.93 -0.91 19.28
N PRO A 109 -4.03 -1.73 20.35
CA PRO A 109 -3.56 -1.33 21.68
C PRO A 109 -2.08 -0.97 21.72
N GLY A 110 -1.24 -1.72 21.00
CA GLY A 110 0.20 -1.47 20.90
C GLY A 110 0.60 -0.17 20.18
N ALA A 111 -0.35 0.52 19.55
CA ALA A 111 -0.14 1.83 18.97
C ALA A 111 -0.16 2.95 20.02
N GLN A 112 -0.74 2.72 21.19
CA GLN A 112 -0.87 3.76 22.22
C GLN A 112 0.50 4.23 22.71
N GLY A 113 0.71 5.55 22.74
CA GLY A 113 1.94 6.15 23.23
C GLY A 113 3.18 6.02 22.31
N GLN A 114 3.02 5.45 21.12
CA GLN A 114 4.11 5.36 20.16
C GLN A 114 4.35 6.69 19.41
N PRO A 115 5.58 6.94 18.92
CA PRO A 115 5.93 8.18 18.22
C PRO A 115 5.45 8.18 16.76
N HIS A 116 4.12 8.10 16.56
CA HIS A 116 3.53 8.14 15.24
C HIS A 116 3.92 9.41 14.49
N THR A 117 4.09 9.30 13.18
CA THR A 117 4.47 10.43 12.36
C THR A 117 3.80 10.40 10.99
N SER A 118 3.65 11.59 10.40
CA SER A 118 3.26 11.73 9.00
C SER A 118 4.48 12.14 8.20
N VAL A 119 4.76 11.43 7.12
CA VAL A 119 5.85 11.75 6.19
C VAL A 119 5.33 12.79 5.20
N GLU A 120 5.81 14.03 5.39
CA GLU A 120 5.33 15.16 4.60
C GLU A 120 5.72 15.06 3.12
N ARG A 121 4.76 15.35 2.26
CA ARG A 121 4.92 15.35 0.81
C ARG A 121 5.44 14.02 0.24
N GLY A 122 5.27 12.92 0.97
CA GLY A 122 5.49 11.58 0.45
C GLY A 122 4.27 11.11 -0.33
N GLY A 123 4.48 10.43 -1.45
CA GLY A 123 3.42 9.78 -2.23
C GLY A 123 3.21 8.33 -1.82
N HIS A 124 2.66 7.53 -2.74
CA HIS A 124 2.35 6.12 -2.49
C HIS A 124 3.59 5.25 -2.34
N PHE A 125 4.64 5.54 -3.09
CA PHE A 125 5.92 4.83 -3.00
C PHE A 125 6.89 5.57 -2.09
N ILE A 126 6.49 5.72 -0.84
CA ILE A 126 7.21 6.48 0.17
C ILE A 126 8.66 6.03 0.36
N GLN A 127 8.94 4.73 0.17
CA GLN A 127 10.29 4.15 0.24
C GLN A 127 11.20 4.62 -0.91
N GLU A 128 10.63 5.06 -2.02
CA GLU A 128 11.35 5.61 -3.16
C GLU A 128 11.53 7.13 -3.04
N GLU A 129 10.52 7.80 -2.51
CA GLU A 129 10.45 9.25 -2.47
C GLU A 129 11.12 9.84 -1.22
N LYS A 130 11.11 9.10 -0.10
CA LYS A 130 11.57 9.52 1.22
C LYS A 130 12.40 8.44 1.93
N PRO A 131 13.38 7.79 1.27
CA PRO A 131 14.07 6.61 1.83
C PRO A 131 14.83 6.95 3.12
N GLU A 132 15.50 8.09 3.19
CA GLU A 132 16.28 8.50 4.35
C GLU A 132 15.38 8.80 5.56
N GLU A 133 14.28 9.52 5.33
CA GLU A 133 13.31 9.86 6.37
C GLU A 133 12.66 8.60 6.94
N ILE A 134 12.17 7.69 6.11
CA ILE A 134 11.58 6.41 6.54
C ILE A 134 12.61 5.54 7.26
N SER A 135 13.84 5.45 6.77
CA SER A 135 14.91 4.69 7.42
C SER A 135 15.21 5.24 8.82
N SER A 136 15.24 6.56 8.97
CA SER A 136 15.45 7.22 10.26
C SER A 136 14.31 6.93 11.23
N ILE A 137 13.07 7.04 10.79
CA ILE A 137 11.87 6.76 11.59
C ILE A 137 11.88 5.30 12.09
N ILE A 138 12.11 4.35 11.20
CA ILE A 138 12.15 2.91 11.52
C ILE A 138 13.30 2.62 12.50
N SER A 139 14.49 3.15 12.23
CA SER A 139 15.67 2.94 13.09
C SER A 139 15.48 3.51 14.49
N SER A 140 14.86 4.68 14.60
CA SER A 140 14.56 5.31 15.88
C SER A 140 13.54 4.50 16.67
N PHE A 141 12.49 4.02 16.00
CA PHE A 141 11.48 3.19 16.63
C PHE A 141 12.07 1.87 17.15
N ILE A 142 12.85 1.14 16.34
CA ILE A 142 13.48 -0.12 16.76
C ILE A 142 14.41 0.08 17.96
N LYS A 143 15.11 1.22 18.05
CA LYS A 143 16.01 1.51 19.17
C LYS A 143 15.28 1.88 20.46
N SER A 144 14.04 2.32 20.37
CA SER A 144 13.24 2.77 21.51
C SER A 144 12.31 1.67 22.07
N THR A 145 12.16 0.58 21.38
CA THR A 145 11.30 -0.57 21.74
C THR A 145 12.10 -1.82 22.01
#